data_2ec847eac3790e79cbfeb8aa04129ad5
#
_entry.id   2ec847eac3790e79cbfeb8aa04129ad5
#
_cell.length_a   1.000
_cell.length_b   1.000
_cell.length_c   1.000
_cell.angle_alpha   90.00
_cell.angle_beta   90.00
_cell.angle_gamma   90.00
#
_symmetry.space_group_name_H-M   'P 1'
#
loop_
_entity.id
_entity.type
_entity.pdbx_description
1 polymer ?
#
loop_
_entity_poly.entity_id
_entity_poly.type
_entity_poly.pdbx_seq_one_letter_code
_entity_poly.pdbx_strand_id
1 'polypeptide(L)'
;MTSAYARGRSEPHRTRADEARLANLLDRGFDGYAPHTRPAGDLAYVRVGGGWAYVCLPAGLADRGIVGHSVGRARDAGLVLGAFAALDFPPADVQVFHADRGGGFDDTGIDGPLDVFDVKGSLSRKGNPYGNAVAEPTDRLLKKELVYRNHYATVGQLRRGPDDCVWWSDDRRLHSTLGYRSPKEFTEQGLVL
;
A
#
# COMPACT_ATOMS: atom_id res chain seq x y z
N MET A 1 34.60 -9.65 12.11
CA MET A 1 33.13 -9.74 12.11
C MET A 1 32.59 -8.66 11.19
N THR A 2 32.12 -9.01 10.01
CA THR A 2 31.51 -8.07 9.05
C THR A 2 30.02 -7.94 9.37
N SER A 3 29.57 -6.71 9.56
CA SER A 3 28.17 -6.38 9.88
C SER A 3 27.24 -6.91 8.81
N ALA A 4 26.12 -7.52 9.21
CA ALA A 4 25.05 -8.00 8.32
C ALA A 4 24.35 -6.89 7.50
N TYR A 5 24.67 -5.63 7.77
CA TYR A 5 24.19 -4.44 7.05
C TYR A 5 25.01 -4.09 5.80
N ALA A 6 26.09 -4.78 5.52
CA ALA A 6 26.98 -4.52 4.37
C ALA A 6 26.62 -5.37 3.13
N ARG A 7 25.35 -5.67 2.88
CA ARG A 7 24.93 -6.21 1.58
C ARG A 7 24.81 -5.09 0.58
N GLY A 8 25.54 -5.22 -0.54
CA GLY A 8 25.63 -4.25 -1.61
C GLY A 8 24.27 -3.73 -2.03
N ARG A 9 24.17 -2.41 -2.23
CA ARG A 9 23.04 -1.75 -2.85
C ARG A 9 22.80 -2.42 -4.21
N SER A 10 21.65 -3.06 -4.37
CA SER A 10 21.14 -3.41 -5.68
C SER A 10 20.98 -2.11 -6.47
N GLU A 11 21.68 -1.98 -7.59
CA GLU A 11 21.44 -0.85 -8.49
C GLU A 11 20.02 -0.96 -9.01
N PRO A 12 19.20 0.09 -8.88
CA PRO A 12 17.85 0.05 -9.43
C PRO A 12 17.93 -0.08 -10.94
N HIS A 13 17.23 -1.05 -11.52
CA HIS A 13 17.04 -1.15 -12.96
C HIS A 13 16.57 0.20 -13.48
N ARG A 14 17.34 0.79 -14.39
CA ARG A 14 16.99 2.02 -15.11
C ARG A 14 15.95 1.68 -16.18
N THR A 15 14.69 1.55 -15.82
CA THR A 15 13.60 1.75 -16.75
C THR A 15 13.42 3.26 -16.89
N ARG A 16 13.53 3.78 -18.11
CA ARG A 16 13.04 5.11 -18.47
C ARG A 16 11.51 5.04 -18.44
N ALA A 17 10.93 5.11 -17.27
CA ALA A 17 9.53 5.38 -17.14
C ALA A 17 9.29 6.82 -17.60
N ASP A 18 8.34 6.98 -18.48
CA ASP A 18 7.93 8.28 -18.98
C ASP A 18 7.38 9.11 -17.81
N GLU A 19 8.18 10.07 -17.31
CA GLU A 19 7.82 10.93 -16.17
C GLU A 19 6.58 11.78 -16.46
N ALA A 20 6.16 11.86 -17.73
CA ALA A 20 4.98 12.60 -18.16
C ALA A 20 3.65 11.86 -17.91
N ARG A 21 3.69 10.55 -17.65
CA ARG A 21 2.49 9.71 -17.67
C ARG A 21 1.63 9.78 -16.41
N LEU A 22 2.23 9.85 -15.24
CA LEU A 22 1.52 10.00 -13.96
C LEU A 22 2.19 11.06 -13.09
N ALA A 23 1.50 12.18 -12.88
CA ALA A 23 1.95 13.26 -12.03
C ALA A 23 1.83 12.89 -10.54
N ASN A 24 2.64 13.53 -9.69
CA ASN A 24 2.45 13.47 -8.25
C ASN A 24 1.33 14.44 -7.85
N LEU A 25 0.11 13.92 -7.71
CA LEU A 25 -1.07 14.71 -7.39
C LEU A 25 -1.17 15.09 -5.91
N LEU A 26 -0.46 14.39 -5.02
CA LEU A 26 -0.47 14.67 -3.60
C LEU A 26 0.56 15.72 -3.19
N ASP A 27 1.66 15.83 -3.91
CA ASP A 27 2.79 16.75 -3.65
C ASP A 27 3.14 16.92 -2.15
N ARG A 28 3.19 15.81 -1.40
CA ARG A 28 3.41 15.71 0.05
C ARG A 28 2.27 16.20 0.94
N GLY A 29 1.12 16.53 0.39
CA GLY A 29 -0.09 16.77 1.16
C GLY A 29 -0.73 15.43 1.50
N PHE A 30 -0.57 14.94 2.73
CA PHE A 30 -1.13 13.66 3.16
C PHE A 30 -2.28 13.82 4.15
N ASP A 31 -2.68 15.03 4.45
CA ASP A 31 -3.72 15.38 5.40
C ASP A 31 -4.79 16.28 4.76
N GLY A 32 -5.94 16.45 5.41
CA GLY A 32 -7.03 17.30 4.95
C GLY A 32 -7.95 16.67 3.91
N TYR A 33 -7.93 15.34 3.77
CA TYR A 33 -8.78 14.64 2.81
C TYR A 33 -10.00 14.01 3.48
N ALA A 34 -11.09 13.92 2.72
CA ALA A 34 -12.25 13.17 3.16
C ALA A 34 -11.93 11.65 3.20
N PRO A 35 -12.53 10.90 4.12
CA PRO A 35 -12.42 9.45 4.16
C PRO A 35 -12.70 8.81 2.78
N HIS A 36 -12.04 7.69 2.49
CA HIS A 36 -12.18 6.87 1.27
C HIS A 36 -11.67 7.50 -0.03
N THR A 37 -11.44 8.83 -0.07
CA THR A 37 -11.16 9.53 -1.33
C THR A 37 -9.75 9.36 -1.86
N ARG A 38 -8.77 9.10 -0.99
CA ARG A 38 -7.35 9.06 -1.38
C ARG A 38 -6.58 7.98 -0.64
N PRO A 39 -6.67 6.72 -1.06
CA PRO A 39 -5.78 5.69 -0.56
C PRO A 39 -4.38 5.80 -1.17
N ALA A 40 -3.37 5.46 -0.37
CA ALA A 40 -2.00 5.26 -0.79
C ALA A 40 -1.61 3.79 -0.60
N GLY A 41 -1.00 3.17 -1.61
CA GLY A 41 -0.61 1.78 -1.60
C GLY A 41 0.88 1.54 -1.86
N ASP A 42 1.37 0.42 -1.35
CA ASP A 42 2.68 -0.14 -1.67
C ASP A 42 2.55 -1.64 -1.91
N LEU A 43 3.58 -2.24 -2.53
CA LEU A 43 3.64 -3.67 -2.82
C LEU A 43 4.67 -4.35 -1.93
N ALA A 44 4.23 -5.11 -0.96
CA ALA A 44 5.09 -5.95 -0.14
C ALA A 44 5.49 -7.24 -0.86
N TYR A 45 6.75 -7.62 -0.70
CA TYR A 45 7.30 -8.89 -1.18
C TYR A 45 7.31 -9.89 -0.03
N VAL A 46 6.75 -11.07 -0.27
CA VAL A 46 6.69 -12.14 0.72
C VAL A 46 7.28 -13.43 0.13
N ARG A 47 8.18 -14.06 0.87
CA ARG A 47 8.71 -15.36 0.48
C ARG A 47 7.67 -16.45 0.73
N VAL A 48 7.33 -17.21 -0.31
CA VAL A 48 6.33 -18.28 -0.24
C VAL A 48 6.87 -19.54 -0.92
N GLY A 49 7.18 -20.54 -0.14
CA GLY A 49 7.85 -21.74 -0.65
C GLY A 49 9.17 -21.41 -1.36
N GLY A 50 9.35 -21.89 -2.58
CA GLY A 50 10.53 -21.61 -3.41
C GLY A 50 10.50 -20.29 -4.17
N GLY A 51 9.43 -19.48 -4.08
CA GLY A 51 9.22 -18.28 -4.90
C GLY A 51 8.84 -17.05 -4.09
N TRP A 52 8.31 -16.05 -4.82
CA TRP A 52 7.80 -14.81 -4.26
C TRP A 52 6.28 -14.72 -4.45
N ALA A 53 5.64 -14.05 -3.53
CA ALA A 53 4.28 -13.52 -3.65
C ALA A 53 4.29 -12.04 -3.31
N TYR A 54 3.24 -11.35 -3.67
CA TYR A 54 3.08 -9.92 -3.50
C TYR A 54 1.79 -9.65 -2.75
N VAL A 55 1.84 -8.64 -1.89
CA VAL A 55 0.67 -8.17 -1.13
C VAL A 55 0.51 -6.70 -1.43
N CYS A 56 -0.69 -6.28 -1.80
CA CYS A 56 -1.08 -4.89 -1.96
C CYS A 56 -1.95 -4.51 -0.75
N LEU A 57 -1.60 -3.41 -0.07
CA LEU A 57 -2.29 -2.89 1.11
C LEU A 57 -2.48 -1.38 0.97
N PRO A 58 -3.54 -0.91 0.31
CA PRO A 58 -3.89 0.50 0.31
C PRO A 58 -4.36 0.96 1.69
N ALA A 59 -3.81 2.10 2.15
CA ALA A 59 -4.21 2.76 3.37
C ALA A 59 -4.81 4.14 3.07
N GLY A 60 -5.91 4.49 3.71
CA GLY A 60 -6.57 5.78 3.60
C GLY A 60 -5.69 6.92 4.12
N LEU A 61 -5.67 8.07 3.44
CA LEU A 61 -4.93 9.24 3.91
C LEU A 61 -5.65 9.97 5.04
N ALA A 62 -6.97 9.85 5.13
CA ALA A 62 -7.78 10.56 6.12
C ALA A 62 -7.63 10.01 7.55
N ASP A 63 -7.48 8.69 7.68
CA ASP A 63 -7.56 7.99 8.96
C ASP A 63 -6.46 6.93 9.15
N ARG A 64 -5.60 6.73 8.15
CA ARG A 64 -4.53 5.72 8.15
C ARG A 64 -5.03 4.26 8.20
N GLY A 65 -6.34 4.03 8.07
CA GLY A 65 -6.94 2.71 7.99
C GLY A 65 -6.57 1.97 6.72
N ILE A 66 -6.43 0.66 6.80
CA ILE A 66 -6.17 -0.19 5.64
C ILE A 66 -7.49 -0.46 4.94
N VAL A 67 -7.72 0.17 3.80
CA VAL A 67 -9.01 0.17 3.11
C VAL A 67 -9.25 -1.06 2.23
N GLY A 68 -8.25 -1.89 2.03
CA GLY A 68 -8.38 -3.12 1.25
C GLY A 68 -7.08 -3.89 1.21
N HIS A 69 -7.11 -5.12 0.69
CA HIS A 69 -5.90 -5.88 0.48
C HIS A 69 -6.05 -6.94 -0.61
N SER A 70 -4.94 -7.34 -1.18
CA SER A 70 -4.88 -8.47 -2.11
C SER A 70 -3.55 -9.20 -2.03
N VAL A 71 -3.56 -10.48 -2.43
CA VAL A 71 -2.37 -11.34 -2.47
C VAL A 71 -2.30 -12.07 -3.80
N GLY A 72 -1.17 -11.96 -4.50
CA GLY A 72 -0.95 -12.57 -5.81
C GLY A 72 0.47 -13.10 -6.00
N ARG A 73 0.66 -13.84 -7.11
CA ARG A 73 1.99 -14.33 -7.54
C ARG A 73 2.68 -13.36 -8.49
N ALA A 74 1.95 -12.45 -9.07
CA ALA A 74 2.47 -11.39 -9.93
C ALA A 74 2.18 -10.03 -9.29
N ARG A 75 3.04 -9.08 -9.56
CA ARG A 75 2.81 -7.66 -9.23
C ARG A 75 2.30 -6.99 -10.49
N ASP A 76 1.03 -7.13 -10.73
CA ASP A 76 0.35 -6.65 -11.92
C ASP A 76 -0.91 -5.87 -11.55
N ALA A 77 -1.58 -5.36 -12.57
CA ALA A 77 -2.86 -4.66 -12.43
C ALA A 77 -3.92 -5.49 -11.69
N GLY A 78 -3.91 -6.82 -11.88
CA GLY A 78 -4.84 -7.73 -11.20
C GLY A 78 -4.66 -7.73 -9.68
N LEU A 79 -3.43 -7.53 -9.18
CA LEU A 79 -3.17 -7.42 -7.75
C LEU A 79 -3.80 -6.15 -7.17
N VAL A 80 -3.71 -5.02 -7.86
CA VAL A 80 -4.30 -3.76 -7.42
C VAL A 80 -5.81 -3.81 -7.51
N LEU A 81 -6.35 -4.32 -8.64
CA LEU A 81 -7.80 -4.53 -8.79
C LEU A 81 -8.36 -5.44 -7.68
N GLY A 82 -7.61 -6.48 -7.30
CA GLY A 82 -7.99 -7.35 -6.18
C GLY A 82 -8.10 -6.59 -4.86
N ALA A 83 -7.22 -5.63 -4.60
CA ALA A 83 -7.31 -4.78 -3.41
C ALA A 83 -8.50 -3.81 -3.48
N PHE A 84 -8.79 -3.25 -4.66
CA PHE A 84 -10.00 -2.43 -4.89
C PHE A 84 -11.29 -3.23 -4.77
N ALA A 85 -11.31 -4.50 -5.18
CA ALA A 85 -12.46 -5.38 -5.01
C ALA A 85 -12.71 -5.77 -3.55
N ALA A 86 -11.73 -5.57 -2.67
CA ALA A 86 -11.81 -5.82 -1.24
C ALA A 86 -12.15 -4.56 -0.41
N LEU A 87 -12.43 -3.42 -1.05
CA LEU A 87 -12.92 -2.22 -0.36
C LEU A 87 -14.29 -2.50 0.25
N ASP A 88 -14.52 -2.01 1.45
CA ASP A 88 -15.82 -2.07 2.15
C ASP A 88 -16.73 -0.87 1.84
N PHE A 89 -16.33 -0.03 0.90
CA PHE A 89 -17.07 1.11 0.36
C PHE A 89 -16.98 1.13 -1.18
N PRO A 90 -17.84 1.92 -1.87
CA PRO A 90 -17.84 1.97 -3.33
C PRO A 90 -16.48 2.42 -3.89
N PRO A 91 -15.86 1.68 -4.82
CA PRO A 91 -14.62 2.12 -5.48
C PRO A 91 -14.71 3.49 -6.16
N ALA A 92 -15.92 3.92 -6.56
CA ALA A 92 -16.18 5.24 -7.12
C ALA A 92 -15.97 6.40 -6.13
N ASP A 93 -15.88 6.14 -4.83
CA ASP A 93 -15.56 7.16 -3.83
C ASP A 93 -14.05 7.50 -3.86
N VAL A 94 -13.23 6.61 -4.40
CA VAL A 94 -11.79 6.84 -4.57
C VAL A 94 -11.56 7.82 -5.72
N GLN A 95 -10.99 8.97 -5.43
CA GLN A 95 -10.65 9.99 -6.42
C GLN A 95 -9.22 9.84 -6.96
N VAL A 96 -8.29 9.50 -6.06
CA VAL A 96 -6.87 9.36 -6.37
C VAL A 96 -6.31 8.14 -5.67
N PHE A 97 -5.64 7.26 -6.42
CA PHE A 97 -4.81 6.20 -5.87
C PHE A 97 -3.34 6.58 -5.97
N HIS A 98 -2.68 6.73 -4.83
CA HIS A 98 -1.27 7.10 -4.78
C HIS A 98 -0.38 5.88 -4.54
N ALA A 99 0.76 5.83 -5.22
CA ALA A 99 1.74 4.77 -5.05
C ALA A 99 3.18 5.29 -5.20
N ASP A 100 4.14 4.46 -4.79
CA ASP A 100 5.54 4.74 -5.09
C ASP A 100 5.86 4.42 -6.55
N ARG A 101 6.78 5.19 -7.14
CA ARG A 101 7.33 4.96 -8.49
C ARG A 101 8.33 3.79 -8.53
N GLY A 102 8.28 2.91 -7.58
CA GLY A 102 9.14 1.73 -7.44
C GLY A 102 8.52 0.47 -8.02
N GLY A 103 8.98 0.06 -9.20
CA GLY A 103 9.02 -1.36 -9.60
C GLY A 103 7.74 -2.20 -9.64
N GLY A 104 6.55 -1.62 -9.64
CA GLY A 104 5.31 -2.38 -9.68
C GLY A 104 4.14 -1.61 -10.27
N PHE A 105 4.02 -0.34 -9.92
CA PHE A 105 2.92 0.50 -10.39
C PHE A 105 3.24 1.19 -11.71
N ASP A 106 4.53 1.37 -12.03
CA ASP A 106 5.00 2.09 -13.22
C ASP A 106 4.96 1.23 -14.50
N ASP A 107 5.02 -0.10 -14.34
CA ASP A 107 5.24 -1.08 -15.43
C ASP A 107 3.98 -1.90 -15.78
N THR A 108 2.90 -1.74 -15.04
CA THR A 108 1.85 -2.78 -14.98
C THR A 108 0.58 -2.44 -15.74
N GLY A 109 0.52 -1.30 -16.44
CA GLY A 109 -0.73 -0.89 -17.06
C GLY A 109 -1.85 -0.65 -16.04
N ILE A 110 -1.49 -0.18 -14.85
CA ILE A 110 -2.43 0.11 -13.76
C ILE A 110 -3.45 1.19 -14.16
N ASP A 111 -3.11 2.02 -15.15
CA ASP A 111 -3.97 3.08 -15.65
C ASP A 111 -5.31 2.53 -16.13
N GLY A 112 -5.30 1.45 -16.93
CA GLY A 112 -6.53 0.84 -17.42
C GLY A 112 -7.49 0.39 -16.32
N PRO A 113 -7.01 -0.36 -15.30
CA PRO A 113 -7.80 -0.67 -14.10
C PRO A 113 -8.34 0.54 -13.34
N LEU A 114 -7.54 1.57 -13.14
CA LEU A 114 -7.97 2.79 -12.44
C LEU A 114 -8.99 3.56 -13.26
N ASP A 115 -8.83 3.61 -14.58
CA ASP A 115 -9.78 4.25 -15.51
C ASP A 115 -11.18 3.61 -15.45
N VAL A 116 -11.27 2.29 -15.22
CA VAL A 116 -12.57 1.59 -15.05
C VAL A 116 -13.39 2.16 -13.88
N PHE A 117 -12.71 2.64 -12.84
CA PHE A 117 -13.34 3.22 -11.65
C PHE A 117 -13.32 4.76 -11.63
N ASP A 118 -12.85 5.41 -12.71
CA ASP A 118 -12.62 6.86 -12.76
C ASP A 118 -11.65 7.37 -11.67
N VAL A 119 -10.67 6.54 -11.30
CA VAL A 119 -9.68 6.83 -10.27
C VAL A 119 -8.42 7.38 -10.91
N LYS A 120 -7.97 8.54 -10.47
CA LYS A 120 -6.70 9.13 -10.96
C LYS A 120 -5.51 8.45 -10.32
N GLY A 121 -4.60 7.93 -11.14
CA GLY A 121 -3.30 7.46 -10.68
C GLY A 121 -2.38 8.62 -10.26
N SER A 122 -1.65 8.46 -9.17
CA SER A 122 -0.65 9.41 -8.69
C SER A 122 0.60 8.66 -8.27
N LEU A 123 1.77 9.09 -8.76
CA LEU A 123 3.04 8.46 -8.39
C LEU A 123 3.97 9.44 -7.67
N SER A 124 4.63 8.97 -6.63
CA SER A 124 5.67 9.73 -5.94
C SER A 124 6.82 10.06 -6.90
N ARG A 125 7.56 11.15 -6.62
CA ARG A 125 8.76 11.50 -7.39
C ARG A 125 9.86 10.47 -7.15
N LYS A 126 10.58 10.07 -8.19
CA LYS A 126 11.68 9.12 -8.12
C LYS A 126 12.74 9.58 -7.11
N GLY A 127 13.12 8.67 -6.20
CA GLY A 127 14.16 8.94 -5.20
C GLY A 127 13.74 9.87 -4.07
N ASN A 128 12.45 10.15 -3.92
CA ASN A 128 11.93 10.92 -2.81
C ASN A 128 11.44 9.99 -1.68
N PRO A 129 12.21 9.83 -0.58
CA PRO A 129 11.82 8.95 0.52
C PRO A 129 10.56 9.39 1.27
N TYR A 130 10.12 10.62 1.06
CA TYR A 130 8.89 11.16 1.67
C TYR A 130 7.68 11.06 0.74
N GLY A 131 7.87 10.47 -0.45
CA GLY A 131 6.83 10.44 -1.48
C GLY A 131 5.66 9.54 -1.15
N ASN A 132 5.85 8.50 -0.31
CA ASN A 132 4.83 7.54 0.08
C ASN A 132 4.82 7.29 1.60
N ALA A 133 4.88 8.37 2.37
CA ALA A 133 5.06 8.35 3.82
C ALA A 133 3.92 7.62 4.58
N VAL A 134 2.76 7.42 3.96
CA VAL A 134 1.63 6.69 4.57
C VAL A 134 1.70 5.20 4.25
N ALA A 135 2.03 4.82 3.03
CA ALA A 135 2.08 3.40 2.66
C ALA A 135 3.31 2.67 3.24
N GLU A 136 4.46 3.35 3.38
CA GLU A 136 5.66 2.75 3.97
C GLU A 136 5.47 2.22 5.41
N PRO A 137 4.83 2.94 6.35
CA PRO A 137 4.51 2.42 7.68
C PRO A 137 3.57 1.21 7.64
N THR A 138 2.62 1.18 6.70
CA THR A 138 1.68 0.08 6.51
C THR A 138 2.41 -1.18 6.00
N ASP A 139 3.29 -1.04 5.01
CA ASP A 139 4.14 -2.13 4.53
C ASP A 139 5.08 -2.66 5.63
N ARG A 140 5.67 -1.77 6.41
CA ARG A 140 6.51 -2.13 7.57
C ARG A 140 5.72 -2.89 8.64
N LEU A 141 4.47 -2.49 8.86
CA LEU A 141 3.55 -3.18 9.77
C LEU A 141 3.31 -4.61 9.30
N LEU A 142 2.88 -4.78 8.04
CA LEU A 142 2.67 -6.10 7.43
C LEU A 142 3.89 -7.00 7.60
N LYS A 143 5.08 -6.48 7.30
CA LYS A 143 6.33 -7.24 7.41
C LYS A 143 6.59 -7.70 8.85
N LYS A 144 6.39 -6.84 9.84
CA LYS A 144 6.66 -7.15 11.24
C LYS A 144 5.62 -8.07 11.86
N GLU A 145 4.35 -7.81 11.60
CA GLU A 145 3.25 -8.49 12.29
C GLU A 145 2.83 -9.77 11.58
N LEU A 146 3.00 -9.85 10.28
CA LEU A 146 2.58 -11.00 9.51
C LEU A 146 3.76 -11.78 8.90
N VAL A 147 4.60 -11.10 8.11
CA VAL A 147 5.59 -11.81 7.26
C VAL A 147 6.71 -12.43 8.07
N TYR A 148 7.30 -11.69 9.02
CA TYR A 148 8.45 -12.17 9.81
C TYR A 148 8.08 -13.18 10.90
N ARG A 149 6.80 -13.28 11.24
CA ARG A 149 6.29 -14.21 12.26
C ARG A 149 5.86 -15.56 11.68
N ASN A 150 5.74 -15.65 10.36
CA ASN A 150 5.17 -16.81 9.69
C ASN A 150 6.04 -17.34 8.55
N HIS A 151 5.91 -18.62 8.27
CA HIS A 151 6.44 -19.25 7.07
C HIS A 151 5.29 -19.74 6.20
N TYR A 152 5.28 -19.33 4.95
CA TYR A 152 4.22 -19.68 4.00
C TYR A 152 4.73 -20.68 2.97
N ALA A 153 4.15 -21.88 2.93
CA ALA A 153 4.45 -22.88 1.91
C ALA A 153 3.70 -22.58 0.60
N THR A 154 2.51 -21.97 0.70
CA THR A 154 1.64 -21.65 -0.45
C THR A 154 1.07 -20.24 -0.37
N VAL A 155 0.72 -19.66 -1.54
CA VAL A 155 0.03 -18.35 -1.59
C VAL A 155 -1.35 -18.42 -0.92
N GLY A 156 -2.01 -19.58 -0.97
CA GLY A 156 -3.28 -19.79 -0.27
C GLY A 156 -3.17 -19.64 1.26
N GLN A 157 -2.01 -20.04 1.83
CA GLN A 157 -1.74 -19.78 3.25
C GLN A 157 -1.53 -18.28 3.53
N LEU A 158 -0.76 -17.61 2.67
CA LEU A 158 -0.53 -16.17 2.83
C LEU A 158 -1.82 -15.36 2.71
N ARG A 159 -2.75 -15.74 1.83
CA ARG A 159 -4.03 -15.02 1.63
C ARG A 159 -4.91 -14.93 2.86
N ARG A 160 -4.76 -15.81 3.84
CA ARG A 160 -5.55 -15.82 5.09
C ARG A 160 -4.99 -14.90 6.17
N GLY A 161 -3.75 -14.48 6.01
CA GLY A 161 -3.06 -13.71 7.04
C GLY A 161 -3.42 -12.22 7.08
N PRO A 162 -3.57 -11.54 5.93
CA PRO A 162 -3.84 -10.11 5.91
C PRO A 162 -5.11 -9.71 6.66
N ASP A 163 -6.18 -10.49 6.62
CA ASP A 163 -7.45 -10.16 7.30
C ASP A 163 -7.25 -9.87 8.79
N ASP A 164 -6.57 -10.75 9.50
CA ASP A 164 -6.29 -10.60 10.95
C ASP A 164 -5.37 -9.39 11.21
N CYS A 165 -4.39 -9.17 10.32
CA CYS A 165 -3.44 -8.07 10.42
C CYS A 165 -4.14 -6.72 10.20
N VAL A 166 -5.02 -6.64 9.21
CA VAL A 166 -5.84 -5.45 8.91
C VAL A 166 -6.77 -5.15 10.07
N TRP A 167 -7.56 -6.15 10.51
CA TRP A 167 -8.45 -5.98 11.66
C TRP A 167 -7.69 -5.46 12.89
N TRP A 168 -6.55 -6.06 13.23
CA TRP A 168 -5.78 -5.61 14.37
C TRP A 168 -5.24 -4.18 14.19
N SER A 169 -4.77 -3.84 12.97
CA SER A 169 -4.27 -2.50 12.66
C SER A 169 -5.34 -1.45 12.83
N ASP A 170 -6.54 -1.73 12.34
CA ASP A 170 -7.59 -0.72 12.22
C ASP A 170 -8.46 -0.63 13.49
N ASP A 171 -8.68 -1.75 14.20
CA ASP A 171 -9.50 -1.79 15.39
C ASP A 171 -8.72 -1.63 16.71
N ARG A 172 -7.42 -1.97 16.75
CA ARG A 172 -6.67 -2.12 18.02
C ARG A 172 -5.37 -1.34 18.10
N ARG A 173 -4.69 -1.15 16.96
CA ARG A 173 -3.41 -0.50 16.99
C ARG A 173 -3.54 1.01 17.17
N LEU A 174 -2.82 1.55 18.15
CA LEU A 174 -2.76 2.98 18.39
C LEU A 174 -1.77 3.67 17.45
N HIS A 175 -2.20 4.73 16.80
CA HIS A 175 -1.40 5.54 15.89
C HIS A 175 -1.08 6.90 16.50
N SER A 176 0.19 7.26 16.60
CA SER A 176 0.60 8.56 17.14
C SER A 176 0.06 9.74 16.31
N THR A 177 -0.01 9.58 14.97
CA THR A 177 -0.58 10.58 14.07
C THR A 177 -2.09 10.80 14.27
N LEU A 178 -2.79 9.80 14.85
CA LEU A 178 -4.21 9.86 15.17
C LEU A 178 -4.47 10.22 16.65
N GLY A 179 -3.48 10.81 17.32
CA GLY A 179 -3.58 11.13 18.74
C GLY A 179 -3.73 9.87 19.63
N TYR A 180 -3.00 8.82 19.28
CA TYR A 180 -3.04 7.52 19.96
C TYR A 180 -4.43 6.86 19.96
N ARG A 181 -5.13 6.96 18.85
CA ARG A 181 -6.36 6.23 18.55
C ARG A 181 -6.10 5.18 17.47
N SER A 182 -6.96 4.19 17.40
CA SER A 182 -7.03 3.33 16.22
C SER A 182 -7.68 4.08 15.04
N PRO A 183 -7.44 3.69 13.80
CA PRO A 183 -8.13 4.24 12.63
C PRO A 183 -9.64 4.27 12.80
N LYS A 184 -10.22 3.17 13.28
CA LYS A 184 -11.65 3.03 13.52
C LYS A 184 -12.18 4.00 14.58
N GLU A 185 -11.51 4.08 15.74
CA GLU A 185 -11.88 5.04 16.79
C GLU A 185 -11.80 6.48 16.29
N PHE A 186 -10.79 6.80 15.46
CA PHE A 186 -10.61 8.13 14.88
C PHE A 186 -11.77 8.49 13.95
N THR A 187 -12.15 7.57 13.06
CA THR A 187 -13.26 7.75 12.11
C THR A 187 -14.62 7.82 12.83
N GLU A 188 -14.87 6.94 13.80
CA GLU A 188 -16.12 6.92 14.59
C GLU A 188 -16.33 8.21 15.39
N GLN A 189 -15.25 8.90 15.78
CA GLN A 189 -15.30 10.20 16.45
C GLN A 189 -15.47 11.38 15.46
N GLY A 190 -15.56 11.13 14.15
CA GLY A 190 -15.68 12.16 13.13
C GLY A 190 -14.46 13.08 13.01
N LEU A 191 -13.28 12.58 13.42
CA LEU A 191 -12.03 13.34 13.37
C LEU A 191 -11.44 13.32 11.96
N VAL A 192 -10.69 14.36 11.64
CA VAL A 192 -9.98 14.53 10.35
C VAL A 192 -8.53 14.92 10.65
N LEU A 193 -7.59 14.35 9.89
CA LEU A 193 -6.17 14.74 9.91
C LEU A 193 -5.93 16.07 9.23
#